data_f9203457e02ab5f7145c1b9679f47713
#
_entry.id   f9203457e02ab5f7145c1b9679f47713
#
_cell.length_a   1.000
_cell.length_b   1.000
_cell.length_c   1.000
_cell.angle_alpha   90.00
_cell.angle_beta   90.00
_cell.angle_gamma   90.00
#
_symmetry.space_group_name_H-M   'P 1'
#
loop_
_entity.id
_entity.type
_entity.pdbx_description
1 polymer ?
#
loop_
_entity_poly.entity_id
_entity_poly.type
_entity_poly.pdbx_seq_one_letter_code
_entity_poly.pdbx_strand_id
1 'polypeptide(L)'
;MSSLNVAFVGLGYIGLPTAVVMANSGVNVVGVDVNTVNVEKINRGEVTIVEPGLQEELTAALESGRFRATTEQVHSDVYIIAVPTPFTDNYDVDMKYIYSAAEAIAPQLVGNELIVLESTSPPQTTAKMAQRILECRPDLVADGAENPDNKPVIYFAHCPERILPGYAMEELRTNDRIIGGQTAEATRRATEIYATFCKGELLATNDVTAEMAKLTENSFRD
;
A
#
# COMPACT_ATOMS: atom_id res chain seq x y z
N MET A 1 -6.18 10.53 20.32
CA MET A 1 -6.23 10.28 18.88
C MET A 1 -6.65 8.83 18.71
N SER A 2 -7.69 8.52 17.93
CA SER A 2 -8.01 7.13 17.61
C SER A 2 -6.78 6.51 16.92
N SER A 3 -6.42 5.31 17.31
CA SER A 3 -5.31 4.59 16.67
C SER A 3 -5.69 4.34 15.20
N LEU A 4 -4.84 4.79 14.27
CA LEU A 4 -5.02 4.59 12.84
C LEU A 4 -4.93 3.10 12.51
N ASN A 5 -5.88 2.59 11.72
CA ASN A 5 -5.91 1.20 11.27
C ASN A 5 -5.57 1.13 9.78
N VAL A 6 -4.59 0.31 9.44
CA VAL A 6 -4.12 0.11 8.08
C VAL A 6 -4.34 -1.34 7.67
N ALA A 7 -5.00 -1.56 6.52
CA ALA A 7 -4.99 -2.85 5.83
C ALA A 7 -3.87 -2.85 4.79
N PHE A 8 -2.92 -3.76 4.93
CA PHE A 8 -1.82 -3.92 3.98
C PHE A 8 -2.11 -5.13 3.08
N VAL A 9 -2.45 -4.90 1.82
CA VAL A 9 -2.92 -5.92 0.88
C VAL A 9 -1.77 -6.43 0.02
N GLY A 10 -1.42 -7.70 0.20
CA GLY A 10 -0.25 -8.36 -0.36
C GLY A 10 0.90 -8.42 0.66
N LEU A 11 1.24 -9.63 1.13
CA LEU A 11 2.30 -9.87 2.10
C LEU A 11 3.51 -10.58 1.44
N GLY A 12 3.86 -10.14 0.23
CA GLY A 12 5.05 -10.56 -0.49
C GLY A 12 6.31 -9.84 -0.01
N TYR A 13 7.33 -9.83 -0.88
CA TYR A 13 8.66 -9.30 -0.60
C TYR A 13 8.68 -7.83 -0.14
N ILE A 14 7.75 -7.01 -0.63
CA ILE A 14 7.62 -5.60 -0.24
C ILE A 14 6.62 -5.46 0.90
N GLY A 15 5.46 -6.10 0.79
CA GLY A 15 4.34 -5.85 1.69
C GLY A 15 4.58 -6.32 3.12
N LEU A 16 5.13 -7.51 3.34
CA LEU A 16 5.38 -8.00 4.70
C LEU A 16 6.39 -7.14 5.45
N PRO A 17 7.58 -6.81 4.89
CA PRO A 17 8.53 -5.91 5.54
C PRO A 17 7.93 -4.54 5.88
N THR A 18 7.24 -3.90 4.92
CA THR A 18 6.64 -2.59 5.14
C THR A 18 5.57 -2.63 6.23
N ALA A 19 4.71 -3.65 6.21
CA ALA A 19 3.63 -3.83 7.19
C ALA A 19 4.17 -3.99 8.63
N VAL A 20 5.22 -4.81 8.83
CA VAL A 20 5.80 -5.01 10.17
C VAL A 20 6.57 -3.78 10.66
N VAL A 21 7.30 -3.08 9.78
CA VAL A 21 7.98 -1.82 10.12
C VAL A 21 6.97 -0.76 10.55
N MET A 22 5.86 -0.64 9.83
CA MET A 22 4.77 0.28 10.17
C MET A 22 4.14 -0.08 11.52
N ALA A 23 3.88 -1.36 11.78
CA ALA A 23 3.31 -1.83 13.04
C ALA A 23 4.25 -1.53 14.23
N ASN A 24 5.56 -1.77 14.07
CA ASN A 24 6.57 -1.46 15.09
C ASN A 24 6.76 0.04 15.32
N SER A 25 6.29 0.86 14.38
CA SER A 25 6.26 2.33 14.52
C SER A 25 4.97 2.85 15.18
N GLY A 26 4.10 1.96 15.67
CA GLY A 26 2.94 2.31 16.49
C GLY A 26 1.59 2.34 15.75
N VAL A 27 1.56 1.97 14.47
CA VAL A 27 0.32 1.87 13.67
C VAL A 27 -0.31 0.49 13.87
N ASN A 28 -1.64 0.39 13.90
CA ASN A 28 -2.32 -0.89 13.86
C ASN A 28 -2.40 -1.37 12.41
N VAL A 29 -1.81 -2.52 12.11
CA VAL A 29 -1.73 -3.06 10.75
C VAL A 29 -2.36 -4.45 10.70
N VAL A 30 -3.27 -4.65 9.76
CA VAL A 30 -3.76 -5.97 9.36
C VAL A 30 -3.20 -6.29 7.98
N GLY A 31 -2.30 -7.25 7.91
CA GLY A 31 -1.80 -7.76 6.65
C GLY A 31 -2.83 -8.71 6.01
N VAL A 32 -3.16 -8.47 4.75
CA VAL A 32 -4.11 -9.30 4.01
C VAL A 32 -3.41 -9.97 2.83
N ASP A 33 -3.47 -11.30 2.76
CA ASP A 33 -2.90 -12.07 1.65
C ASP A 33 -3.81 -13.25 1.28
N VAL A 34 -3.91 -13.54 0.00
CA VAL A 34 -4.74 -14.65 -0.51
C VAL A 34 -4.12 -16.03 -0.22
N ASN A 35 -2.83 -16.08 0.11
CA ASN A 35 -2.11 -17.32 0.39
C ASN A 35 -2.28 -17.71 1.86
N THR A 36 -3.23 -18.62 2.13
CA THR A 36 -3.54 -19.12 3.47
C THR A 36 -2.30 -19.68 4.20
N VAL A 37 -1.45 -20.42 3.48
CA VAL A 37 -0.23 -21.01 4.08
C VAL A 37 0.74 -19.92 4.55
N ASN A 38 0.91 -18.85 3.77
CA ASN A 38 1.74 -17.72 4.17
C ASN A 38 1.15 -16.99 5.37
N VAL A 39 -0.15 -16.73 5.36
CA VAL A 39 -0.87 -16.10 6.48
C VAL A 39 -0.69 -16.89 7.78
N GLU A 40 -0.85 -18.22 7.73
CA GLU A 40 -0.65 -19.07 8.89
C GLU A 40 0.80 -19.05 9.41
N LYS A 41 1.80 -19.11 8.51
CA LYS A 41 3.21 -18.99 8.87
C LYS A 41 3.51 -17.66 9.55
N ILE A 42 3.10 -16.56 8.93
CA ILE A 42 3.30 -15.20 9.45
C ILE A 42 2.70 -15.08 10.86
N ASN A 43 1.48 -15.56 11.09
CA ASN A 43 0.84 -15.50 12.41
C ASN A 43 1.52 -16.40 13.48
N ARG A 44 2.29 -17.41 13.05
CA ARG A 44 3.17 -18.19 13.96
C ARG A 44 4.53 -17.55 14.18
N GLY A 45 4.79 -16.38 13.59
CA GLY A 45 6.08 -15.70 13.66
C GLY A 45 7.14 -16.28 12.72
N GLU A 46 6.73 -16.99 11.65
CA GLU A 46 7.63 -17.57 10.66
C GLU A 46 7.69 -16.66 9.43
N VAL A 47 8.85 -16.13 9.09
CA VAL A 47 9.01 -15.33 7.86
C VAL A 47 8.93 -16.21 6.61
N THR A 48 8.29 -15.70 5.59
CA THR A 48 8.07 -16.39 4.31
C THR A 48 9.03 -15.96 3.21
N ILE A 49 9.88 -14.99 3.50
CA ILE A 49 10.88 -14.42 2.61
C ILE A 49 12.22 -14.29 3.35
N VAL A 50 13.32 -14.33 2.61
CA VAL A 50 14.67 -14.19 3.18
C VAL A 50 15.08 -12.72 3.12
N GLU A 51 15.04 -12.05 4.28
CA GLU A 51 15.46 -10.66 4.43
C GLU A 51 16.08 -10.46 5.82
N PRO A 52 17.32 -9.96 5.92
CA PRO A 52 17.99 -9.73 7.21
C PRO A 52 17.17 -8.82 8.13
N GLY A 53 16.98 -9.23 9.39
CA GLY A 53 16.26 -8.47 10.41
C GLY A 53 14.72 -8.59 10.34
N LEU A 54 14.15 -9.20 9.28
CA LEU A 54 12.70 -9.32 9.16
C LEU A 54 12.10 -10.25 10.22
N GLN A 55 12.82 -11.32 10.61
CA GLN A 55 12.34 -12.26 11.61
C GLN A 55 12.12 -11.57 12.97
N GLU A 56 13.07 -10.75 13.39
CA GLU A 56 13.02 -10.00 14.63
C GLU A 56 11.91 -8.95 14.60
N GLU A 57 11.79 -8.25 13.48
CA GLU A 57 10.73 -7.25 13.28
C GLU A 57 9.33 -7.88 13.28
N LEU A 58 9.15 -9.03 12.63
CA LEU A 58 7.87 -9.76 12.64
C LEU A 58 7.49 -10.20 14.05
N THR A 59 8.45 -10.77 14.80
CA THR A 59 8.24 -11.18 16.17
C THR A 59 7.77 -10.01 17.03
N ALA A 60 8.50 -8.89 16.98
CA ALA A 60 8.16 -7.69 17.75
C ALA A 60 6.77 -7.13 17.37
N ALA A 61 6.42 -7.11 16.08
CA ALA A 61 5.12 -6.63 15.61
C ALA A 61 3.96 -7.50 16.13
N LEU A 62 4.11 -8.83 16.11
CA LEU A 62 3.12 -9.77 16.63
C LEU A 62 2.98 -9.66 18.16
N GLU A 63 4.09 -9.61 18.90
CA GLU A 63 4.10 -9.47 20.37
C GLU A 63 3.48 -8.14 20.82
N SER A 64 3.66 -7.07 20.04
CA SER A 64 3.03 -5.77 20.33
C SER A 64 1.50 -5.78 20.19
N GLY A 65 0.93 -6.80 19.53
CA GLY A 65 -0.49 -6.87 19.18
C GLY A 65 -0.92 -5.89 18.08
N ARG A 66 0.01 -5.15 17.48
CA ARG A 66 -0.28 -4.16 16.40
C ARG A 66 -0.25 -4.76 15.01
N PHE A 67 0.18 -6.00 14.86
CA PHE A 67 0.19 -6.70 13.58
C PHE A 67 -0.50 -8.06 13.70
N ARG A 68 -1.26 -8.42 12.69
CA ARG A 68 -1.74 -9.77 12.41
C ARG A 68 -1.94 -9.95 10.92
N ALA A 69 -1.89 -11.18 10.43
CA ALA A 69 -2.20 -11.51 9.05
C ALA A 69 -3.57 -12.21 8.93
N THR A 70 -4.25 -12.04 7.80
CA THR A 70 -5.53 -12.69 7.49
C THR A 70 -5.70 -12.88 5.99
N THR A 71 -6.60 -13.78 5.59
CA THR A 71 -7.04 -13.94 4.20
C THR A 71 -8.28 -13.10 3.86
N GLU A 72 -8.93 -12.54 4.87
CA GLU A 72 -10.17 -11.79 4.72
C GLU A 72 -9.89 -10.29 4.74
N GLN A 73 -10.59 -9.54 3.87
CA GLN A 73 -10.55 -8.09 3.91
C GLN A 73 -11.21 -7.56 5.18
N VAL A 74 -10.65 -6.50 5.71
CA VAL A 74 -11.14 -5.85 6.93
C VAL A 74 -11.36 -4.36 6.69
N HIS A 75 -12.37 -3.78 7.37
CA HIS A 75 -12.52 -2.34 7.36
C HIS A 75 -11.31 -1.66 8.01
N SER A 76 -10.77 -0.63 7.36
CA SER A 76 -9.60 0.12 7.80
C SER A 76 -9.66 1.56 7.32
N ASP A 77 -8.95 2.45 8.00
CA ASP A 77 -8.87 3.87 7.62
C ASP A 77 -8.01 4.07 6.36
N VAL A 78 -7.03 3.19 6.17
CA VAL A 78 -6.10 3.22 5.05
C VAL A 78 -5.90 1.81 4.48
N TYR A 79 -5.87 1.71 3.15
CA TYR A 79 -5.51 0.50 2.42
C TYR A 79 -4.23 0.75 1.63
N ILE A 80 -3.19 -0.07 1.85
CA ILE A 80 -1.96 -0.04 1.07
C ILE A 80 -1.91 -1.32 0.23
N ILE A 81 -1.86 -1.16 -1.09
CA ILE A 81 -1.90 -2.26 -2.05
C ILE A 81 -0.49 -2.50 -2.60
N ALA A 82 0.08 -3.67 -2.26
CA ALA A 82 1.41 -4.11 -2.65
C ALA A 82 1.35 -5.50 -3.31
N VAL A 83 0.57 -5.60 -4.37
CA VAL A 83 0.36 -6.84 -5.14
C VAL A 83 1.30 -6.92 -6.36
N PRO A 84 1.56 -8.13 -6.90
CA PRO A 84 2.38 -8.26 -8.10
C PRO A 84 1.82 -7.48 -9.30
N THR A 85 2.74 -6.92 -10.12
CA THR A 85 2.44 -6.20 -11.36
C THR A 85 3.26 -6.78 -12.52
N PRO A 86 3.04 -8.05 -12.91
CA PRO A 86 3.77 -8.68 -13.99
C PRO A 86 3.45 -8.04 -15.34
N PHE A 87 4.37 -8.21 -16.30
CA PHE A 87 4.14 -7.79 -17.68
C PHE A 87 3.37 -8.86 -18.45
N THR A 88 2.53 -8.40 -19.36
CA THR A 88 1.91 -9.23 -20.41
C THR A 88 2.91 -9.48 -21.55
N ASP A 89 2.56 -10.35 -22.49
CA ASP A 89 3.37 -10.63 -23.71
C ASP A 89 3.59 -9.38 -24.57
N ASN A 90 2.74 -8.36 -24.43
CA ASN A 90 2.84 -7.08 -25.15
C ASN A 90 3.60 -6.00 -24.36
N TYR A 91 4.28 -6.36 -23.27
CA TYR A 91 4.96 -5.44 -22.36
C TYR A 91 4.04 -4.44 -21.63
N ASP A 92 2.74 -4.66 -21.64
CA ASP A 92 1.80 -3.92 -20.79
C ASP A 92 1.75 -4.52 -19.39
N VAL A 93 1.41 -3.72 -18.39
CA VAL A 93 1.19 -4.24 -17.04
C VAL A 93 -0.08 -5.10 -16.98
N ASP A 94 0.01 -6.29 -16.38
CA ASP A 94 -1.17 -7.09 -16.09
C ASP A 94 -1.90 -6.51 -14.85
N MET A 95 -3.01 -5.84 -15.12
CA MET A 95 -3.84 -5.20 -14.10
C MET A 95 -4.63 -6.17 -13.21
N LYS A 96 -4.61 -7.47 -13.53
CA LYS A 96 -5.46 -8.48 -12.87
C LYS A 96 -5.34 -8.46 -11.34
N TYR A 97 -4.11 -8.41 -10.82
CA TYR A 97 -3.88 -8.43 -9.37
C TYR A 97 -4.32 -7.13 -8.70
N ILE A 98 -4.09 -5.97 -9.35
CA ILE A 98 -4.53 -4.67 -8.86
C ILE A 98 -6.06 -4.61 -8.84
N TYR A 99 -6.73 -5.03 -9.93
CA TYR A 99 -8.18 -5.06 -10.00
C TYR A 99 -8.79 -6.04 -8.99
N SER A 100 -8.21 -7.23 -8.82
CA SER A 100 -8.67 -8.18 -7.80
C SER A 100 -8.55 -7.61 -6.38
N ALA A 101 -7.46 -6.90 -6.06
CA ALA A 101 -7.31 -6.24 -4.78
C ALA A 101 -8.34 -5.09 -4.61
N ALA A 102 -8.52 -4.26 -5.65
CA ALA A 102 -9.51 -3.19 -5.67
C ALA A 102 -10.94 -3.69 -5.42
N GLU A 103 -11.34 -4.76 -6.13
CA GLU A 103 -12.64 -5.41 -5.97
C GLU A 103 -12.82 -6.01 -4.57
N ALA A 104 -11.75 -6.62 -4.02
CA ALA A 104 -11.80 -7.23 -2.70
C ALA A 104 -11.96 -6.21 -1.56
N ILE A 105 -11.30 -5.04 -1.64
CA ILE A 105 -11.44 -3.99 -0.62
C ILE A 105 -12.73 -3.18 -0.77
N ALA A 106 -13.30 -3.07 -1.97
CA ALA A 106 -14.45 -2.22 -2.25
C ALA A 106 -15.63 -2.39 -1.28
N PRO A 107 -16.04 -3.62 -0.86
CA PRO A 107 -17.11 -3.81 0.11
C PRO A 107 -16.81 -3.25 1.50
N GLN A 108 -15.56 -3.01 1.84
CA GLN A 108 -15.13 -2.51 3.15
C GLN A 108 -15.16 -0.97 3.25
N LEU A 109 -15.25 -0.27 2.11
CA LEU A 109 -15.20 1.18 2.06
C LEU A 109 -16.53 1.79 2.48
N VAL A 110 -16.48 2.84 3.29
CA VAL A 110 -17.66 3.57 3.77
C VAL A 110 -17.58 5.09 3.52
N GLY A 111 -16.40 5.56 3.12
CA GLY A 111 -16.05 6.95 2.92
C GLY A 111 -15.01 7.44 3.91
N ASN A 112 -14.17 8.35 3.45
CA ASN A 112 -13.01 8.93 4.13
C ASN A 112 -11.75 8.03 4.16
N GLU A 113 -11.76 6.85 3.55
CA GLU A 113 -10.56 6.01 3.45
C GLU A 113 -9.55 6.57 2.45
N LEU A 114 -8.27 6.31 2.73
CA LEU A 114 -7.17 6.51 1.80
C LEU A 114 -6.75 5.16 1.21
N ILE A 115 -6.68 5.08 -0.12
CA ILE A 115 -6.18 3.91 -0.83
C ILE A 115 -4.85 4.28 -1.51
N VAL A 116 -3.77 3.57 -1.15
CA VAL A 116 -2.43 3.80 -1.68
C VAL A 116 -2.00 2.61 -2.52
N LEU A 117 -1.59 2.84 -3.75
CA LEU A 117 -0.92 1.84 -4.57
C LEU A 117 0.60 1.94 -4.34
N GLU A 118 1.21 0.91 -3.77
CA GLU A 118 2.67 0.85 -3.53
C GLU A 118 3.40 0.05 -4.62
N SER A 119 2.69 -0.83 -5.34
CA SER A 119 3.27 -1.63 -6.42
C SER A 119 3.83 -0.76 -7.54
N THR A 120 5.05 -1.08 -8.00
CA THR A 120 5.64 -0.43 -9.20
C THR A 120 4.73 -0.59 -10.40
N SER A 121 4.35 0.51 -11.04
CA SER A 121 3.35 0.51 -12.09
C SER A 121 3.52 1.69 -13.07
N PRO A 122 3.06 1.54 -14.32
CA PRO A 122 3.05 2.63 -15.29
C PRO A 122 2.15 3.79 -14.89
N PRO A 123 2.41 4.99 -15.43
CA PRO A 123 1.53 6.15 -15.24
C PRO A 123 0.05 5.85 -15.51
N GLN A 124 -0.84 6.41 -14.68
CA GLN A 124 -2.30 6.22 -14.68
C GLN A 124 -2.79 4.86 -14.11
N THR A 125 -1.94 4.03 -13.55
CA THR A 125 -2.37 2.77 -12.92
C THR A 125 -3.21 3.05 -11.67
N THR A 126 -2.81 4.02 -10.86
CA THR A 126 -3.58 4.48 -9.68
C THR A 126 -4.97 4.97 -10.08
N ALA A 127 -5.07 5.73 -11.17
CA ALA A 127 -6.35 6.20 -11.69
C ALA A 127 -7.24 5.05 -12.17
N LYS A 128 -6.69 4.04 -12.85
CA LYS A 128 -7.43 2.84 -13.27
C LYS A 128 -7.91 2.01 -12.07
N MET A 129 -7.09 1.89 -11.04
CA MET A 129 -7.48 1.24 -9.77
C MET A 129 -8.62 2.01 -9.11
N ALA A 130 -8.53 3.33 -9.01
CA ALA A 130 -9.58 4.19 -8.48
C ALA A 130 -10.89 4.03 -9.24
N GLN A 131 -10.83 4.07 -10.58
CA GLN A 131 -12.00 3.84 -11.44
C GLN A 131 -12.63 2.47 -11.14
N ARG A 132 -11.83 1.40 -11.02
CA ARG A 132 -12.35 0.06 -10.72
C ARG A 132 -13.07 -0.02 -9.38
N ILE A 133 -12.54 0.63 -8.35
CA ILE A 133 -13.20 0.71 -7.03
C ILE A 133 -14.54 1.44 -7.15
N LEU A 134 -14.58 2.58 -7.84
CA LEU A 134 -15.81 3.37 -8.00
C LEU A 134 -16.86 2.67 -8.89
N GLU A 135 -16.45 1.84 -9.85
CA GLU A 135 -17.37 0.96 -10.58
C GLU A 135 -18.04 -0.06 -9.66
N CYS A 136 -17.31 -0.61 -8.68
CA CYS A 136 -17.88 -1.49 -7.66
C CYS A 136 -18.71 -0.75 -6.61
N ARG A 137 -18.43 0.54 -6.39
CA ARG A 137 -19.02 1.39 -5.35
C ARG A 137 -19.52 2.73 -5.92
N PRO A 138 -20.60 2.69 -6.72
CA PRO A 138 -21.19 3.92 -7.32
C PRO A 138 -21.81 4.86 -6.30
N ASP A 139 -21.94 4.41 -5.05
CA ASP A 139 -22.37 5.19 -3.88
C ASP A 139 -21.24 6.07 -3.29
N LEU A 140 -19.98 5.88 -3.71
CA LEU A 140 -18.83 6.67 -3.31
C LEU A 140 -18.36 7.60 -4.43
N VAL A 141 -17.50 8.56 -4.08
CA VAL A 141 -16.87 9.48 -5.03
C VAL A 141 -15.39 9.69 -4.68
N ALA A 142 -14.55 9.88 -5.70
CA ALA A 142 -13.16 10.26 -5.47
C ALA A 142 -13.04 11.72 -5.01
N ASP A 143 -12.08 11.99 -4.13
CA ASP A 143 -11.71 13.36 -3.74
C ASP A 143 -11.34 14.19 -4.99
N GLY A 144 -11.81 15.43 -5.06
CA GLY A 144 -11.62 16.34 -6.18
C GLY A 144 -12.60 16.18 -7.34
N ALA A 145 -13.46 15.15 -7.35
CA ALA A 145 -14.52 14.99 -8.33
C ALA A 145 -15.78 15.79 -7.97
N GLU A 146 -16.60 16.10 -8.96
CA GLU A 146 -17.93 16.70 -8.73
C GLU A 146 -18.80 15.77 -7.90
N ASN A 147 -19.42 16.29 -6.85
CA ASN A 147 -20.22 15.52 -5.89
C ASN A 147 -21.57 16.19 -5.58
N PRO A 148 -22.48 16.31 -6.57
CA PRO A 148 -23.76 16.94 -6.37
C PRO A 148 -24.69 16.18 -5.41
N ASP A 149 -24.48 14.87 -5.28
CA ASP A 149 -25.29 13.98 -4.45
C ASP A 149 -24.77 13.83 -3.01
N ASN A 150 -23.71 14.55 -2.62
CA ASN A 150 -23.07 14.43 -1.31
C ASN A 150 -22.65 13.00 -0.94
N LYS A 151 -22.15 12.23 -1.89
CA LYS A 151 -21.64 10.88 -1.64
C LYS A 151 -20.43 10.92 -0.72
N PRO A 152 -20.19 9.86 0.07
CA PRO A 152 -18.95 9.75 0.84
C PRO A 152 -17.72 9.75 -0.06
N VAL A 153 -16.69 10.49 0.37
CA VAL A 153 -15.46 10.73 -0.41
C VAL A 153 -14.37 9.74 -0.02
N ILE A 154 -13.64 9.22 -0.99
CA ILE A 154 -12.44 8.39 -0.79
C ILE A 154 -11.23 8.99 -1.52
N TYR A 155 -10.03 8.66 -1.05
CA TYR A 155 -8.77 9.30 -1.45
C TYR A 155 -7.84 8.28 -2.09
N PHE A 156 -7.12 8.68 -3.14
CA PHE A 156 -6.21 7.80 -3.87
C PHE A 156 -4.82 8.41 -3.98
N ALA A 157 -3.79 7.59 -3.74
CA ALA A 157 -2.41 7.99 -3.86
C ALA A 157 -1.52 6.86 -4.39
N HIS A 158 -0.34 7.20 -4.86
CA HIS A 158 0.74 6.30 -5.22
C HIS A 158 1.98 6.62 -4.38
N CYS A 159 2.61 5.58 -3.83
CA CYS A 159 3.87 5.71 -3.11
C CYS A 159 4.75 4.48 -3.41
N PRO A 160 5.53 4.50 -4.51
CA PRO A 160 6.33 3.35 -4.89
C PRO A 160 7.45 3.08 -3.87
N GLU A 161 7.75 1.80 -3.68
CA GLU A 161 8.88 1.40 -2.84
C GLU A 161 10.22 1.61 -3.54
N ARG A 162 11.32 1.71 -2.77
CA ARG A 162 12.67 1.97 -3.27
C ARG A 162 13.73 1.12 -2.55
N ILE A 163 13.36 -0.08 -2.11
CA ILE A 163 14.26 -0.97 -1.35
C ILE A 163 15.03 -1.92 -2.26
N LEU A 164 16.22 -2.29 -1.81
CA LEU A 164 17.04 -3.33 -2.41
C LEU A 164 16.96 -4.63 -1.59
N PRO A 165 16.93 -5.80 -2.24
CA PRO A 165 17.03 -7.07 -1.55
C PRO A 165 18.25 -7.14 -0.63
N GLY A 166 18.03 -7.59 0.62
CA GLY A 166 19.08 -7.67 1.63
C GLY A 166 19.25 -6.42 2.49
N TYR A 167 18.59 -5.31 2.15
CA TYR A 167 18.67 -4.03 2.86
C TYR A 167 17.29 -3.46 3.24
N ALA A 168 16.21 -4.23 3.02
CA ALA A 168 14.85 -3.70 3.16
C ALA A 168 14.56 -3.10 4.54
N MET A 169 14.99 -3.75 5.63
CA MET A 169 14.69 -3.28 6.99
C MET A 169 15.30 -1.91 7.32
N GLU A 170 16.46 -1.59 6.75
CA GLU A 170 17.10 -0.28 6.90
C GLU A 170 16.51 0.73 5.91
N GLU A 171 16.44 0.35 4.62
CA GLU A 171 16.03 1.23 3.54
C GLU A 171 14.56 1.66 3.62
N LEU A 172 13.66 0.82 4.16
CA LEU A 172 12.28 1.21 4.45
C LEU A 172 12.19 2.43 5.38
N ARG A 173 13.16 2.58 6.29
CA ARG A 173 13.21 3.68 7.26
C ARG A 173 14.00 4.88 6.78
N THR A 174 15.01 4.67 5.92
CA THR A 174 16.02 5.69 5.62
C THR A 174 15.93 6.26 4.21
N ASN A 175 15.40 5.50 3.24
CA ASN A 175 15.27 5.99 1.86
C ASN A 175 14.21 7.09 1.76
N ASP A 176 14.52 8.10 0.94
CA ASP A 176 13.54 9.09 0.52
C ASP A 176 12.39 8.43 -0.23
N ARG A 177 11.18 8.95 -0.08
CA ARG A 177 9.99 8.45 -0.78
C ARG A 177 9.33 9.53 -1.60
N ILE A 178 8.85 9.14 -2.77
CA ILE A 178 8.03 9.99 -3.62
C ILE A 178 6.58 9.61 -3.35
N ILE A 179 5.75 10.59 -2.97
CA ILE A 179 4.35 10.36 -2.60
C ILE A 179 3.47 11.27 -3.45
N GLY A 180 2.60 10.68 -4.25
CA GLY A 180 1.71 11.41 -5.13
C GLY A 180 0.26 11.01 -4.98
N GLY A 181 -0.61 11.92 -4.59
CA GLY A 181 -2.06 11.74 -4.59
C GLY A 181 -2.72 12.27 -5.86
N GLN A 182 -3.94 11.81 -6.14
CA GLN A 182 -4.78 12.41 -7.19
C GLN A 182 -5.18 13.83 -6.83
N THR A 183 -5.15 14.17 -5.54
CA THR A 183 -5.39 15.52 -5.00
C THR A 183 -4.32 15.87 -3.97
N ALA A 184 -4.22 17.16 -3.64
CA ALA A 184 -3.33 17.63 -2.58
C ALA A 184 -3.68 17.02 -1.21
N GLU A 185 -4.97 16.80 -0.93
CA GLU A 185 -5.41 16.18 0.32
C GLU A 185 -5.03 14.69 0.36
N ALA A 186 -5.18 13.94 -0.73
CA ALA A 186 -4.71 12.55 -0.82
C ALA A 186 -3.19 12.47 -0.62
N THR A 187 -2.41 13.38 -1.23
CA THR A 187 -0.95 13.47 -1.02
C THR A 187 -0.62 13.74 0.45
N ARG A 188 -1.29 14.71 1.09
CA ARG A 188 -1.06 15.04 2.49
C ARG A 188 -1.33 13.84 3.41
N ARG A 189 -2.48 13.17 3.23
CA ARG A 189 -2.84 11.98 4.01
C ARG A 189 -1.86 10.84 3.83
N ALA A 190 -1.45 10.55 2.59
CA ALA A 190 -0.44 9.53 2.33
C ALA A 190 0.90 9.89 2.99
N THR A 191 1.32 11.16 2.91
CA THR A 191 2.55 11.63 3.55
C THR A 191 2.51 11.40 5.07
N GLU A 192 1.39 11.67 5.73
CA GLU A 192 1.23 11.43 7.17
C GLU A 192 1.38 9.94 7.55
N ILE A 193 0.88 9.02 6.70
CA ILE A 193 1.05 7.58 6.92
C ILE A 193 2.52 7.18 6.84
N TYR A 194 3.21 7.54 5.76
CA TYR A 194 4.61 7.16 5.58
C TYR A 194 5.56 7.85 6.57
N ALA A 195 5.22 9.05 7.04
CA ALA A 195 5.96 9.76 8.10
C ALA A 195 5.97 9.02 9.45
N THR A 196 5.09 8.05 9.66
CA THR A 196 5.07 7.25 10.91
C THR A 196 6.31 6.38 11.06
N PHE A 197 6.95 5.96 9.96
CA PHE A 197 8.10 5.06 10.00
C PHE A 197 9.28 5.50 9.13
N CYS A 198 9.06 6.25 8.06
CA CYS A 198 10.10 6.75 7.17
C CYS A 198 10.78 7.99 7.78
N LYS A 199 12.11 7.97 7.83
CA LYS A 199 12.97 9.07 8.31
C LYS A 199 13.65 9.80 7.15
N GLY A 200 13.60 9.24 5.94
CA GLY A 200 14.04 9.89 4.71
C GLY A 200 13.13 11.06 4.34
N GLU A 201 13.51 11.80 3.31
CA GLU A 201 12.68 12.88 2.79
C GLU A 201 11.42 12.34 2.11
N LEU A 202 10.27 12.96 2.41
CA LEU A 202 9.00 12.64 1.79
C LEU A 202 8.66 13.69 0.73
N LEU A 203 8.91 13.34 -0.53
CA LEU A 203 8.79 14.23 -1.69
C LEU A 203 7.34 14.19 -2.21
N ALA A 204 6.58 15.23 -1.92
CA ALA A 204 5.18 15.34 -2.33
C ALA A 204 5.04 15.72 -3.81
N THR A 205 4.18 15.01 -4.55
CA THR A 205 3.88 15.26 -5.96
C THR A 205 2.44 14.79 -6.29
N ASN A 206 2.12 14.54 -7.57
CA ASN A 206 0.90 13.86 -7.99
C ASN A 206 1.17 12.37 -8.30
N ASP A 207 0.10 11.57 -8.40
CA ASP A 207 0.16 10.12 -8.62
C ASP A 207 0.92 9.75 -9.91
N VAL A 208 0.63 10.42 -11.04
CA VAL A 208 1.28 10.16 -12.34
C VAL A 208 2.78 10.42 -12.28
N THR A 209 3.20 11.50 -11.60
CA THR A 209 4.62 11.81 -11.42
C THR A 209 5.31 10.79 -10.52
N ALA A 210 4.66 10.35 -9.44
CA ALA A 210 5.20 9.34 -8.54
C ALA A 210 5.38 7.99 -9.25
N GLU A 211 4.40 7.55 -10.05
CA GLU A 211 4.48 6.37 -10.89
C GLU A 211 5.65 6.44 -11.88
N MET A 212 5.78 7.55 -12.60
CA MET A 212 6.84 7.74 -13.60
C MET A 212 8.24 7.80 -12.98
N ALA A 213 8.37 8.44 -11.83
CA ALA A 213 9.64 8.58 -11.12
C ALA A 213 10.26 7.21 -10.78
N LYS A 214 9.43 6.24 -10.34
CA LYS A 214 9.89 4.88 -10.04
C LYS A 214 10.38 4.14 -11.28
N LEU A 215 9.69 4.26 -12.41
CA LEU A 215 10.11 3.64 -13.66
C LEU A 215 11.42 4.25 -14.17
N THR A 216 11.56 5.56 -14.07
CA THR A 216 12.79 6.27 -14.46
C THR A 216 13.97 5.83 -13.58
N GLU A 217 13.76 5.70 -12.26
CA GLU A 217 14.79 5.20 -11.35
C GLU A 217 15.23 3.78 -11.71
N ASN A 218 14.28 2.89 -11.95
CA ASN A 218 14.61 1.51 -12.35
C ASN A 218 15.41 1.48 -13.67
N SER A 219 14.97 2.23 -14.69
CA SER A 219 15.66 2.31 -15.98
C SER A 219 17.06 2.91 -15.89
N PHE A 220 17.34 3.73 -14.87
CA PHE A 220 18.68 4.31 -14.67
C PHE A 220 19.64 3.33 -13.97
N ARG A 221 19.11 2.34 -13.22
CA ARG A 221 19.91 1.31 -12.55
C ARG A 221 20.37 0.18 -13.50
N ASP A 222 19.58 -0.11 -14.53
CA ASP A 222 19.84 -1.15 -15.54
C ASP A 222 20.88 -0.69 -16.59
#